data_0134a6209853ea5e639177eefcf3bab8
#
_entry.id   0134a6209853ea5e639177eefcf3bab8
#
_cell.length_a   1.000
_cell.length_b   1.000
_cell.length_c   1.000
_cell.angle_alpha   90.00
_cell.angle_beta   90.00
_cell.angle_gamma   90.00
#
_symmetry.space_group_name_H-M   'P 1'
#
loop_
_entity.id
_entity.type
_entity.pdbx_description
1 polymer ?
#
loop_
_entity_poly.entity_id
_entity_poly.type
_entity_poly.pdbx_seq_one_letter_code
_entity_poly.pdbx_strand_id
1 'polypeptide(L)'
;MQAVNDCFKKVKKDCFKFISSQETKKDKFKNKDKMIKSFLIPVSFWIAKRINKKKPLMIGLAGGQGSGKTTISSILTLILKKYFKLNVFKVSIDDFYKTRKDRILLSKNKHPLLMTRGVPGTHDVDLMLNFFKQIKDKNFKSLQIPTFNKAIDDRCQKSLWYKIKTKPDVVIFEGWCVGARAQSSSQLKKPINSLEKVYDQGTKWRTHVNNQLKTKYKTLFKQLDGLLYLKAKNFSLLREWRLKQERKLWVQTKNKKNLKIMSSGDVINFMQ
;
A
#
# COMPACT_ATOMS: atom_id res chain seq x y z
N MET A 1 -24.96 4.93 -17.88
CA MET A 1 -25.64 4.47 -16.64
C MET A 1 -25.97 2.98 -16.66
N GLN A 2 -26.51 2.44 -17.75
CA GLN A 2 -26.88 1.01 -17.86
C GLN A 2 -25.73 0.06 -17.47
N ALA A 3 -24.56 0.18 -18.09
CA ALA A 3 -23.40 -0.69 -17.82
C ALA A 3 -22.93 -0.70 -16.34
N VAL A 4 -23.05 0.44 -15.63
CA VAL A 4 -22.73 0.54 -14.20
C VAL A 4 -23.74 -0.25 -13.36
N ASN A 5 -25.03 -0.17 -13.70
CA ASN A 5 -26.09 -0.90 -13.02
C ASN A 5 -25.96 -2.41 -13.24
N ASP A 6 -25.65 -2.84 -14.45
CA ASP A 6 -25.46 -4.25 -14.78
C ASP A 6 -24.23 -4.83 -14.07
N CYS A 7 -23.14 -4.06 -14.06
CA CYS A 7 -21.95 -4.42 -13.28
C CYS A 7 -22.30 -4.55 -11.80
N PHE A 8 -23.01 -3.56 -11.24
CA PHE A 8 -23.37 -3.56 -9.82
C PHE A 8 -24.23 -4.76 -9.44
N LYS A 9 -25.29 -5.08 -10.25
CA LYS A 9 -26.13 -6.27 -10.02
C LYS A 9 -25.26 -7.53 -9.93
N LYS A 10 -24.28 -7.69 -10.83
CA LYS A 10 -23.40 -8.87 -10.91
C LYS A 10 -22.42 -9.00 -9.73
N VAL A 11 -21.93 -7.90 -9.19
CA VAL A 11 -20.86 -7.90 -8.15
C VAL A 11 -21.35 -7.59 -6.75
N LYS A 12 -22.57 -7.06 -6.58
CA LYS A 12 -23.11 -6.57 -5.31
C LYS A 12 -22.93 -7.59 -4.17
N LYS A 13 -23.42 -8.82 -4.37
CA LYS A 13 -23.37 -9.87 -3.32
C LYS A 13 -21.95 -10.12 -2.82
N ASP A 14 -20.98 -10.27 -3.72
CA ASP A 14 -19.60 -10.57 -3.36
C ASP A 14 -18.91 -9.36 -2.69
N CYS A 15 -19.14 -8.15 -3.21
CA CYS A 15 -18.61 -6.93 -2.61
C CYS A 15 -19.17 -6.71 -1.20
N PHE A 16 -20.47 -6.92 -1.00
CA PHE A 16 -21.11 -6.78 0.32
C PHE A 16 -20.61 -7.85 1.29
N LYS A 17 -20.50 -9.10 0.87
CA LYS A 17 -19.91 -10.17 1.69
C LYS A 17 -18.50 -9.81 2.15
N PHE A 18 -17.65 -9.33 1.23
CA PHE A 18 -16.30 -8.89 1.56
C PHE A 18 -16.32 -7.69 2.52
N ILE A 19 -17.12 -6.66 2.25
CA ILE A 19 -17.22 -5.48 3.13
C ILE A 19 -17.69 -5.91 4.53
N SER A 20 -18.71 -6.77 4.64
CA SER A 20 -19.21 -7.26 5.93
C SER A 20 -18.16 -8.02 6.72
N SER A 21 -17.23 -8.74 6.05
CA SER A 21 -16.09 -9.39 6.72
C SER A 21 -15.07 -8.41 7.30
N GLN A 22 -15.05 -7.16 6.81
CA GLN A 22 -14.18 -6.09 7.31
C GLN A 22 -14.84 -5.23 8.40
N GLU A 23 -16.11 -5.45 8.67
CA GLU A 23 -16.90 -4.71 9.68
C GLU A 23 -16.76 -5.32 11.06
N THR A 24 -17.02 -4.49 12.08
CA THR A 24 -17.23 -4.94 13.46
C THR A 24 -18.62 -4.51 13.92
N LYS A 25 -19.08 -4.98 15.09
CA LYS A 25 -20.38 -4.56 15.65
C LYS A 25 -20.50 -3.03 15.75
N LYS A 26 -19.39 -2.35 16.11
CA LYS A 26 -19.34 -0.89 16.32
C LYS A 26 -18.98 -0.10 15.07
N ASP A 27 -18.37 -0.74 14.05
CA ASP A 27 -17.82 -0.08 12.87
C ASP A 27 -18.41 -0.67 11.59
N LYS A 28 -19.45 -0.05 11.08
CA LYS A 28 -20.11 -0.41 9.83
C LYS A 28 -19.72 0.56 8.72
N PHE A 29 -19.52 0.05 7.50
CA PHE A 29 -19.36 0.89 6.33
C PHE A 29 -20.68 1.55 5.95
N LYS A 30 -20.66 2.89 5.87
CA LYS A 30 -21.82 3.67 5.43
C LYS A 30 -21.83 3.78 3.91
N ASN A 31 -23.03 3.93 3.31
CA ASN A 31 -23.22 4.22 1.88
C ASN A 31 -22.48 3.25 0.92
N LYS A 32 -22.51 1.94 1.22
CA LYS A 32 -21.83 0.90 0.43
C LYS A 32 -22.20 0.94 -1.05
N ASP A 33 -23.51 1.06 -1.35
CA ASP A 33 -24.03 1.13 -2.72
C ASP A 33 -23.43 2.32 -3.47
N LYS A 34 -23.47 3.52 -2.87
CA LYS A 34 -22.92 4.74 -3.44
C LYS A 34 -21.43 4.61 -3.69
N MET A 35 -20.67 4.08 -2.72
CA MET A 35 -19.24 3.87 -2.87
C MET A 35 -18.93 2.95 -4.07
N ILE A 36 -19.64 1.83 -4.19
CA ILE A 36 -19.39 0.86 -5.25
C ILE A 36 -19.85 1.41 -6.59
N LYS A 37 -21.08 1.94 -6.70
CA LYS A 37 -21.64 2.42 -7.96
C LYS A 37 -20.97 3.67 -8.48
N SER A 38 -20.73 4.67 -7.60
CA SER A 38 -20.30 6.00 -8.04
C SER A 38 -18.78 6.14 -8.13
N PHE A 39 -18.00 5.23 -7.51
CA PHE A 39 -16.55 5.32 -7.50
C PHE A 39 -15.87 4.05 -8.00
N LEU A 40 -16.12 2.89 -7.39
CA LEU A 40 -15.30 1.71 -7.64
C LEU A 40 -15.62 1.04 -9.00
N ILE A 41 -16.87 1.01 -9.41
CA ILE A 41 -17.25 0.50 -10.73
C ILE A 41 -16.71 1.42 -11.84
N PRO A 42 -16.92 2.76 -11.83
CA PRO A 42 -16.29 3.66 -12.80
C PRO A 42 -14.77 3.51 -12.89
N VAL A 43 -14.08 3.42 -11.74
CA VAL A 43 -12.62 3.15 -11.71
C VAL A 43 -12.29 1.80 -12.35
N SER A 44 -13.11 0.75 -12.12
CA SER A 44 -12.89 -0.56 -12.72
C SER A 44 -13.07 -0.52 -14.25
N PHE A 45 -14.05 0.23 -14.77
CA PHE A 45 -14.20 0.48 -16.21
C PHE A 45 -13.00 1.26 -16.77
N TRP A 46 -12.52 2.26 -16.04
CA TRP A 46 -11.34 3.03 -16.44
C TRP A 46 -10.08 2.15 -16.51
N ILE A 47 -9.90 1.20 -15.58
CA ILE A 47 -8.82 0.21 -15.61
C ILE A 47 -9.01 -0.72 -16.81
N ALA A 48 -10.19 -1.32 -16.95
CA ALA A 48 -10.48 -2.31 -18.01
C ALA A 48 -10.26 -1.75 -19.42
N LYS A 49 -10.62 -0.48 -19.66
CA LYS A 49 -10.39 0.19 -20.96
C LYS A 49 -8.91 0.39 -21.30
N ARG A 50 -8.00 0.28 -20.33
CA ARG A 50 -6.55 0.47 -20.51
C ARG A 50 -5.78 -0.83 -20.64
N ILE A 51 -6.47 -1.97 -20.58
CA ILE A 51 -5.82 -3.27 -20.68
C ILE A 51 -5.14 -3.40 -22.05
N ASN A 52 -3.89 -3.78 -22.01
CA ASN A 52 -3.12 -4.17 -23.18
C ASN A 52 -2.69 -5.63 -23.00
N LYS A 53 -3.14 -6.53 -23.86
CA LYS A 53 -2.80 -7.97 -23.78
C LYS A 53 -1.30 -8.27 -23.87
N LYS A 54 -0.49 -7.32 -24.34
CA LYS A 54 0.97 -7.51 -24.48
C LYS A 54 1.70 -7.47 -23.14
N LYS A 55 1.22 -6.69 -22.17
CA LYS A 55 1.86 -6.53 -20.84
C LYS A 55 0.79 -6.27 -19.74
N PRO A 56 1.05 -6.67 -18.50
CA PRO A 56 0.19 -6.31 -17.37
C PRO A 56 0.07 -4.79 -17.21
N LEU A 57 -1.14 -4.33 -16.90
CA LEU A 57 -1.40 -2.93 -16.54
C LEU A 57 -1.01 -2.71 -15.07
N MET A 58 -0.11 -1.76 -14.82
CA MET A 58 0.42 -1.46 -13.48
C MET A 58 -0.32 -0.27 -12.88
N ILE A 59 -1.21 -0.50 -11.92
CA ILE A 59 -1.98 0.55 -11.25
C ILE A 59 -1.45 0.77 -9.84
N GLY A 60 -0.95 1.98 -9.57
CA GLY A 60 -0.62 2.43 -8.23
C GLY A 60 -1.87 2.75 -7.42
N LEU A 61 -1.91 2.38 -6.15
CA LEU A 61 -2.94 2.79 -5.20
C LEU A 61 -2.28 3.40 -3.97
N ALA A 62 -2.35 4.71 -3.86
CA ALA A 62 -1.77 5.48 -2.78
C ALA A 62 -2.81 5.99 -1.78
N GLY A 63 -2.39 6.22 -0.55
CA GLY A 63 -3.22 6.82 0.51
C GLY A 63 -2.62 6.58 1.88
N GLY A 64 -2.93 7.44 2.82
CA GLY A 64 -2.43 7.35 4.18
C GLY A 64 -2.83 6.06 4.91
N GLN A 65 -2.24 5.82 6.04
CA GLN A 65 -2.57 4.65 6.86
C GLN A 65 -4.02 4.75 7.36
N GLY A 66 -4.71 3.63 7.39
CA GLY A 66 -6.14 3.60 7.76
C GLY A 66 -7.11 4.11 6.69
N SER A 67 -6.64 4.64 5.54
CA SER A 67 -7.50 5.16 4.46
C SER A 67 -8.30 4.11 3.68
N GLY A 68 -8.16 2.83 4.00
CA GLY A 68 -8.91 1.75 3.36
C GLY A 68 -8.32 1.24 2.04
N LYS A 69 -7.03 1.51 1.74
CA LYS A 69 -6.36 1.00 0.52
C LYS A 69 -6.62 -0.47 0.27
N THR A 70 -6.35 -1.32 1.25
CA THR A 70 -6.50 -2.77 1.13
C THR A 70 -7.95 -3.19 0.90
N THR A 71 -8.91 -2.49 1.48
CA THR A 71 -10.34 -2.72 1.23
C THR A 71 -10.71 -2.34 -0.20
N ILE A 72 -10.29 -1.17 -0.64
CA ILE A 72 -10.57 -0.66 -1.99
C ILE A 72 -9.90 -1.55 -3.04
N SER A 73 -8.63 -1.91 -2.88
CA SER A 73 -7.92 -2.82 -3.79
C SER A 73 -8.60 -4.18 -3.90
N SER A 74 -9.14 -4.69 -2.78
CA SER A 74 -9.88 -5.96 -2.78
C SER A 74 -11.20 -5.87 -3.51
N ILE A 75 -11.97 -4.79 -3.32
CA ILE A 75 -13.24 -4.59 -4.03
C ILE A 75 -12.99 -4.37 -5.53
N LEU A 76 -11.98 -3.56 -5.91
CA LEU A 76 -11.58 -3.40 -7.31
C LEU A 76 -11.20 -4.74 -7.93
N THR A 77 -10.44 -5.57 -7.21
CA THR A 77 -10.08 -6.93 -7.65
C THR A 77 -11.31 -7.79 -7.87
N LEU A 78 -12.29 -7.75 -6.97
CA LEU A 78 -13.55 -8.48 -7.12
C LEU A 78 -14.31 -8.04 -8.38
N ILE A 79 -14.45 -6.74 -8.60
CA ILE A 79 -15.14 -6.19 -9.76
C ILE A 79 -14.42 -6.59 -11.05
N LEU A 80 -13.11 -6.38 -11.13
CA LEU A 80 -12.31 -6.71 -12.31
C LEU A 80 -12.34 -8.20 -12.64
N LYS A 81 -12.26 -9.06 -11.64
CA LYS A 81 -12.35 -10.52 -11.83
C LYS A 81 -13.75 -10.97 -12.22
N LYS A 82 -14.78 -10.53 -11.51
CA LYS A 82 -16.16 -11.04 -11.69
C LYS A 82 -16.84 -10.50 -12.93
N TYR A 83 -16.71 -9.21 -13.19
CA TYR A 83 -17.39 -8.56 -14.31
C TYR A 83 -16.54 -8.59 -15.59
N PHE A 84 -15.28 -8.16 -15.50
CA PHE A 84 -14.39 -8.04 -16.65
C PHE A 84 -13.58 -9.30 -16.96
N LYS A 85 -13.64 -10.34 -16.09
CA LYS A 85 -12.91 -11.61 -16.25
C LYS A 85 -11.38 -11.45 -16.31
N LEU A 86 -10.86 -10.40 -15.70
CA LEU A 86 -9.44 -10.09 -15.67
C LEU A 86 -8.72 -10.83 -14.53
N ASN A 87 -7.51 -11.31 -14.80
CA ASN A 87 -6.61 -11.81 -13.76
C ASN A 87 -5.92 -10.65 -13.07
N VAL A 88 -6.26 -10.41 -11.79
CA VAL A 88 -5.75 -9.27 -11.01
C VAL A 88 -4.88 -9.76 -9.88
N PHE A 89 -3.68 -9.20 -9.77
CA PHE A 89 -2.77 -9.42 -8.67
C PHE A 89 -2.61 -8.14 -7.84
N LYS A 90 -2.65 -8.29 -6.51
CA LYS A 90 -2.38 -7.19 -5.57
C LYS A 90 -1.04 -7.41 -4.91
N VAL A 91 -0.26 -6.35 -4.78
CA VAL A 91 1.01 -6.36 -4.07
C VAL A 91 1.19 -5.08 -3.28
N SER A 92 1.67 -5.19 -2.06
CA SER A 92 1.95 -4.04 -1.19
C SER A 92 3.43 -3.66 -1.27
N ILE A 93 3.71 -2.36 -1.26
CA ILE A 93 5.08 -1.87 -1.08
C ILE A 93 5.68 -2.35 0.25
N ASP A 94 4.83 -2.57 1.27
CA ASP A 94 5.23 -3.05 2.58
C ASP A 94 5.85 -4.47 2.55
N ASP A 95 5.49 -5.29 1.55
CA ASP A 95 6.07 -6.63 1.37
C ASP A 95 7.56 -6.57 0.98
N PHE A 96 8.01 -5.44 0.48
CA PHE A 96 9.39 -5.20 0.03
C PHE A 96 10.24 -4.44 1.04
N TYR A 97 9.87 -4.34 2.31
CA TYR A 97 10.78 -3.76 3.29
C TYR A 97 12.11 -4.51 3.31
N LYS A 98 13.18 -3.78 3.51
CA LYS A 98 14.52 -4.34 3.80
C LYS A 98 14.44 -5.24 5.02
N THR A 99 15.31 -6.26 5.06
CA THR A 99 15.44 -7.11 6.25
C THR A 99 15.79 -6.27 7.48
N ARG A 100 15.51 -6.76 8.66
CA ARG A 100 15.90 -6.09 9.91
C ARG A 100 17.42 -5.86 9.96
N LYS A 101 18.22 -6.83 9.52
CA LYS A 101 19.69 -6.72 9.41
C LYS A 101 20.09 -5.54 8.52
N ASP A 102 19.49 -5.42 7.33
CA ASP A 102 19.79 -4.33 6.40
C ASP A 102 19.39 -2.96 6.97
N ARG A 103 18.26 -2.88 7.70
CA ARG A 103 17.82 -1.64 8.36
C ARG A 103 18.72 -1.24 9.53
N ILE A 104 19.27 -2.21 10.28
CA ILE A 104 20.30 -1.96 11.29
C ILE A 104 21.54 -1.34 10.64
N LEU A 105 22.03 -1.90 9.55
CA LEU A 105 23.18 -1.35 8.82
C LEU A 105 22.87 0.04 8.26
N LEU A 106 21.68 0.23 7.69
CA LEU A 106 21.22 1.51 7.18
C LEU A 106 21.16 2.57 8.29
N SER A 107 20.67 2.20 9.47
CA SER A 107 20.56 3.11 10.60
C SER A 107 21.94 3.56 11.14
N LYS A 108 22.90 2.65 11.19
CA LYS A 108 24.28 2.96 11.59
C LYS A 108 25.01 3.85 10.57
N ASN A 109 24.83 3.58 9.27
CA ASN A 109 25.57 4.24 8.21
C ASN A 109 24.95 5.56 7.74
N LYS A 110 23.67 5.79 7.97
CA LYS A 110 22.93 6.96 7.47
C LYS A 110 22.27 7.76 8.57
N HIS A 111 21.27 7.18 9.25
CA HIS A 111 20.55 7.88 10.31
C HIS A 111 19.76 6.91 11.20
N PRO A 112 19.76 7.05 12.55
CA PRO A 112 19.06 6.14 13.48
C PRO A 112 17.57 5.94 13.17
N LEU A 113 16.86 6.94 12.72
CA LEU A 113 15.43 6.85 12.35
C LEU A 113 15.15 5.87 11.19
N LEU A 114 16.17 5.46 10.40
CA LEU A 114 16.02 4.49 9.33
C LEU A 114 15.98 3.04 9.81
N MET A 115 16.18 2.82 11.12
CA MET A 115 15.90 1.52 11.75
C MET A 115 14.42 1.16 11.68
N THR A 116 13.54 2.14 11.87
CA THR A 116 12.10 1.96 11.78
C THR A 116 11.68 1.86 10.31
N ARG A 117 10.95 0.79 9.97
CA ARG A 117 10.36 0.64 8.63
C ARG A 117 9.28 1.69 8.39
N GLY A 118 9.10 2.08 7.14
CA GLY A 118 8.00 2.99 6.74
C GLY A 118 8.40 3.92 5.62
N VAL A 119 9.39 4.76 5.86
CA VAL A 119 9.77 5.83 4.91
C VAL A 119 10.52 5.32 3.68
N PRO A 120 10.49 6.08 2.56
CA PRO A 120 11.35 5.82 1.42
C PRO A 120 12.82 5.67 1.81
N GLY A 121 13.46 4.60 1.29
CA GLY A 121 14.81 4.17 1.66
C GLY A 121 14.82 2.93 2.56
N THR A 122 13.73 2.63 3.27
CA THR A 122 13.60 1.41 4.07
C THR A 122 13.03 0.21 3.30
N HIS A 123 12.66 0.39 2.03
CA HIS A 123 12.26 -0.68 1.13
C HIS A 123 13.42 -1.12 0.23
N ASP A 124 13.36 -2.35 -0.23
CA ASP A 124 14.25 -2.94 -1.22
C ASP A 124 13.75 -2.60 -2.64
N VAL A 125 14.13 -1.41 -3.11
CA VAL A 125 13.64 -0.90 -4.41
C VAL A 125 14.19 -1.73 -5.57
N ASP A 126 15.37 -2.27 -5.44
CA ASP A 126 15.99 -3.09 -6.49
C ASP A 126 15.20 -4.40 -6.67
N LEU A 127 14.74 -5.00 -5.57
CA LEU A 127 13.83 -6.16 -5.59
C LEU A 127 12.47 -5.80 -6.21
N MET A 128 11.92 -4.61 -5.93
CA MET A 128 10.69 -4.14 -6.58
C MET A 128 10.87 -3.92 -8.08
N LEU A 129 11.96 -3.30 -8.50
CA LEU A 129 12.26 -3.09 -9.92
C LEU A 129 12.40 -4.43 -10.66
N ASN A 130 13.05 -5.41 -10.04
CA ASN A 130 13.16 -6.75 -10.57
C ASN A 130 11.78 -7.43 -10.68
N PHE A 131 10.91 -7.29 -9.65
CA PHE A 131 9.53 -7.75 -9.71
C PHE A 131 8.77 -7.13 -10.90
N PHE A 132 8.84 -5.80 -11.09
CA PHE A 132 8.19 -5.12 -12.21
C PHE A 132 8.72 -5.58 -13.57
N LYS A 133 10.02 -5.85 -13.67
CA LYS A 133 10.65 -6.39 -14.87
C LYS A 133 10.13 -7.79 -15.18
N GLN A 134 10.19 -8.69 -14.20
CA GLN A 134 9.79 -10.10 -14.39
C GLN A 134 8.30 -10.27 -14.68
N ILE A 135 7.41 -9.50 -14.01
CA ILE A 135 5.96 -9.62 -14.24
C ILE A 135 5.55 -9.14 -15.64
N LYS A 136 6.35 -8.24 -16.26
CA LYS A 136 6.13 -7.73 -17.62
C LYS A 136 6.76 -8.61 -18.70
N ASP A 137 7.57 -9.58 -18.32
CA ASP A 137 8.25 -10.45 -19.26
C ASP A 137 7.24 -11.21 -20.14
N LYS A 138 7.53 -11.29 -21.44
CA LYS A 138 6.71 -12.05 -22.40
C LYS A 138 6.72 -13.54 -22.06
N ASN A 139 7.86 -14.05 -21.62
CA ASN A 139 8.10 -15.45 -21.26
C ASN A 139 7.80 -15.73 -19.78
N PHE A 140 6.92 -14.98 -19.14
CA PHE A 140 6.55 -15.15 -17.75
C PHE A 140 6.09 -16.60 -17.45
N LYS A 141 6.78 -17.29 -16.54
CA LYS A 141 6.38 -18.63 -16.08
C LYS A 141 5.79 -18.57 -14.66
N SER A 142 6.54 -18.05 -13.74
CA SER A 142 6.09 -17.83 -12.36
C SER A 142 7.02 -16.83 -11.65
N LEU A 143 6.55 -16.23 -10.57
CA LEU A 143 7.32 -15.24 -9.81
C LEU A 143 7.04 -15.38 -8.33
N GLN A 144 8.09 -15.37 -7.51
CA GLN A 144 7.97 -15.30 -6.05
C GLN A 144 8.06 -13.86 -5.58
N ILE A 145 7.17 -13.49 -4.65
CA ILE A 145 7.07 -12.15 -4.08
C ILE A 145 7.39 -12.23 -2.61
N PRO A 146 8.24 -11.34 -2.09
CA PRO A 146 8.55 -11.31 -0.68
C PRO A 146 7.28 -11.14 0.16
N THR A 147 7.32 -11.64 1.36
CA THR A 147 6.31 -11.44 2.38
C THR A 147 7.00 -10.84 3.60
N PHE A 148 6.47 -9.73 4.10
CA PHE A 148 7.00 -9.09 5.31
C PHE A 148 6.14 -9.41 6.51
N ASN A 149 6.74 -9.97 7.56
CA ASN A 149 6.06 -10.26 8.80
C ASN A 149 6.20 -9.08 9.78
N LYS A 150 5.10 -8.31 9.93
CA LYS A 150 5.07 -7.12 10.79
C LYS A 150 5.22 -7.46 12.28
N ALA A 151 4.89 -8.69 12.70
CA ALA A 151 4.97 -9.09 14.11
C ALA A 151 6.42 -9.28 14.58
N ILE A 152 7.27 -9.85 13.74
CA ILE A 152 8.71 -10.03 14.01
C ILE A 152 9.55 -8.89 13.44
N ASP A 153 8.92 -7.95 12.73
CA ASP A 153 9.55 -6.81 12.05
C ASP A 153 10.65 -7.20 11.06
N ASP A 154 10.42 -8.30 10.31
CA ASP A 154 11.38 -8.78 9.33
C ASP A 154 10.72 -9.41 8.10
N ARG A 155 11.50 -9.55 7.02
CA ARG A 155 11.12 -10.26 5.82
C ARG A 155 11.10 -11.77 6.09
N CYS A 156 10.05 -12.45 5.65
CA CYS A 156 9.96 -13.90 5.75
C CYS A 156 11.03 -14.61 4.90
N GLN A 157 11.35 -15.85 5.28
CA GLN A 157 12.18 -16.73 4.46
C GLN A 157 11.54 -16.97 3.08
N LYS A 158 12.36 -17.20 2.05
CA LYS A 158 11.90 -17.37 0.66
C LYS A 158 10.85 -18.47 0.47
N SER A 159 10.90 -19.53 1.28
CA SER A 159 9.90 -20.60 1.29
C SER A 159 8.48 -20.14 1.60
N LEU A 160 8.35 -19.02 2.33
CA LEU A 160 7.08 -18.39 2.71
C LEU A 160 6.66 -17.26 1.76
N TRP A 161 7.43 -17.03 0.69
CA TRP A 161 7.09 -16.01 -0.29
C TRP A 161 5.91 -16.46 -1.14
N TYR A 162 5.03 -15.50 -1.46
CA TYR A 162 3.88 -15.78 -2.30
C TYR A 162 4.31 -16.04 -3.76
N LYS A 163 3.76 -17.09 -4.38
CA LYS A 163 4.07 -17.46 -5.76
C LYS A 163 2.93 -17.06 -6.70
N ILE A 164 3.22 -16.21 -7.68
CA ILE A 164 2.35 -15.92 -8.82
C ILE A 164 2.61 -17.01 -9.86
N LYS A 165 1.59 -17.81 -10.19
CA LYS A 165 1.70 -18.92 -11.17
C LYS A 165 1.22 -18.51 -12.56
N THR A 166 0.35 -17.52 -12.66
CA THR A 166 -0.27 -17.04 -13.92
C THR A 166 0.00 -15.57 -14.11
N LYS A 167 0.39 -15.16 -15.31
CA LYS A 167 0.62 -13.75 -15.64
C LYS A 167 -0.67 -12.94 -15.41
N PRO A 168 -0.65 -11.89 -14.60
CA PRO A 168 -1.84 -11.06 -14.40
C PRO A 168 -2.08 -10.13 -15.60
N ASP A 169 -3.35 -9.75 -15.81
CA ASP A 169 -3.72 -8.65 -16.69
C ASP A 169 -3.52 -7.29 -16.03
N VAL A 170 -3.74 -7.24 -14.69
CA VAL A 170 -3.63 -6.04 -13.88
C VAL A 170 -2.84 -6.34 -12.61
N VAL A 171 -1.90 -5.47 -12.28
CA VAL A 171 -1.23 -5.43 -10.97
C VAL A 171 -1.67 -4.17 -10.24
N ILE A 172 -2.25 -4.31 -9.05
CA ILE A 172 -2.53 -3.20 -8.14
C ILE A 172 -1.37 -3.14 -7.14
N PHE A 173 -0.52 -2.12 -7.29
CA PHE A 173 0.62 -1.86 -6.40
C PHE A 173 0.22 -0.82 -5.37
N GLU A 174 -0.02 -1.26 -4.13
CA GLU A 174 -0.52 -0.38 -3.07
C GLU A 174 0.55 0.04 -2.07
N GLY A 175 0.41 1.25 -1.53
CA GLY A 175 1.23 1.72 -0.42
C GLY A 175 0.98 3.18 -0.06
N TRP A 176 1.47 3.60 1.10
CA TRP A 176 1.24 4.96 1.56
C TRP A 176 2.01 6.00 0.74
N CYS A 177 3.22 5.68 0.29
CA CYS A 177 4.09 6.56 -0.49
C CYS A 177 4.15 6.22 -1.99
N VAL A 178 3.28 5.33 -2.48
CA VAL A 178 3.25 4.98 -3.91
C VAL A 178 2.93 6.22 -4.74
N GLY A 179 3.78 6.52 -5.72
CA GLY A 179 3.66 7.73 -6.55
C GLY A 179 4.14 9.03 -5.90
N ALA A 180 4.68 8.98 -4.68
CA ALA A 180 5.23 10.16 -4.01
C ALA A 180 6.40 10.76 -4.80
N ARG A 181 6.50 12.09 -4.77
CA ARG A 181 7.56 12.84 -5.46
C ARG A 181 8.49 13.49 -4.45
N ALA A 182 9.75 13.69 -4.86
CA ALA A 182 10.70 14.44 -4.07
C ALA A 182 10.29 15.90 -3.94
N GLN A 183 10.55 16.47 -2.78
CA GLN A 183 10.40 17.89 -2.48
C GLN A 183 11.63 18.68 -2.91
N SER A 184 11.48 20.02 -3.01
CA SER A 184 12.64 20.92 -3.22
C SER A 184 13.51 20.98 -1.96
N SER A 185 14.79 21.31 -2.13
CA SER A 185 15.70 21.45 -0.99
C SER A 185 15.26 22.55 0.00
N SER A 186 14.59 23.60 -0.47
CA SER A 186 14.03 24.66 0.37
C SER A 186 12.92 24.16 1.30
N GLN A 187 12.07 23.24 0.83
CA GLN A 187 10.99 22.64 1.63
C GLN A 187 11.52 21.72 2.75
N LEU A 188 12.73 21.19 2.61
CA LEU A 188 13.34 20.34 3.63
C LEU A 188 14.01 21.11 4.78
N LYS A 189 14.27 22.41 4.62
CA LYS A 189 15.00 23.20 5.62
C LYS A 189 14.28 23.27 6.96
N LYS A 190 12.97 23.43 6.95
CA LYS A 190 12.16 23.55 8.17
C LYS A 190 11.55 22.19 8.56
N PRO A 191 11.68 21.76 9.82
CA PRO A 191 10.99 20.57 10.31
C PRO A 191 9.48 20.81 10.33
N ILE A 192 8.70 19.79 9.95
CA ILE A 192 7.23 19.88 9.89
C ILE A 192 6.54 19.26 11.11
N ASN A 193 7.28 18.55 11.95
CA ASN A 193 6.78 17.88 13.15
C ASN A 193 7.85 17.80 14.24
N SER A 194 7.46 17.32 15.44
CA SER A 194 8.36 17.20 16.58
C SER A 194 9.46 16.15 16.38
N LEU A 195 9.18 15.06 15.67
CA LEU A 195 10.19 14.04 15.35
C LEU A 195 11.33 14.64 14.54
N GLU A 196 11.03 15.38 13.49
CA GLU A 196 12.04 16.06 12.67
C GLU A 196 12.79 17.13 13.45
N LYS A 197 12.07 17.89 14.32
CA LYS A 197 12.66 18.95 15.13
C LYS A 197 13.67 18.40 16.16
N VAL A 198 13.35 17.27 16.77
CA VAL A 198 14.18 16.69 17.86
C VAL A 198 15.27 15.78 17.31
N TYR A 199 14.94 14.90 16.37
CA TYR A 199 15.84 13.80 15.97
C TYR A 199 16.52 14.02 14.62
N ASP A 200 16.11 15.04 13.84
CA ASP A 200 16.73 15.34 12.53
C ASP A 200 17.08 16.82 12.37
N GLN A 201 17.69 17.43 13.39
CA GLN A 201 18.09 18.85 13.38
C GLN A 201 19.01 19.18 12.18
N GLY A 202 19.94 18.27 11.85
CA GLY A 202 20.84 18.40 10.72
C GLY A 202 20.25 18.04 9.35
N THR A 203 18.95 17.81 9.25
CA THR A 203 18.22 17.46 8.01
C THR A 203 18.73 16.20 7.27
N LYS A 204 19.58 15.40 7.89
CA LYS A 204 20.20 14.22 7.27
C LYS A 204 19.20 13.14 6.90
N TRP A 205 18.24 12.88 7.79
CA TRP A 205 17.19 11.88 7.56
C TRP A 205 16.23 12.32 6.44
N ARG A 206 15.68 13.55 6.54
CA ARG A 206 14.77 14.11 5.51
C ARG A 206 15.45 14.14 4.14
N THR A 207 16.69 14.57 4.09
CA THR A 207 17.48 14.62 2.85
C THR A 207 17.70 13.23 2.27
N HIS A 208 18.02 12.22 3.11
CA HIS A 208 18.16 10.84 2.66
C HIS A 208 16.85 10.32 2.07
N VAL A 209 15.73 10.45 2.78
CA VAL A 209 14.39 10.02 2.32
C VAL A 209 14.03 10.70 1.00
N ASN A 210 14.25 12.00 0.90
CA ASN A 210 13.96 12.78 -0.30
C ASN A 210 14.84 12.38 -1.51
N ASN A 211 16.12 12.10 -1.27
CA ASN A 211 17.01 11.59 -2.31
C ASN A 211 16.60 10.22 -2.83
N GLN A 212 16.09 9.33 -1.96
CA GLN A 212 15.51 8.06 -2.40
C GLN A 212 14.31 8.29 -3.33
N LEU A 213 13.41 9.23 -2.98
CA LEU A 213 12.28 9.62 -3.84
C LEU A 213 12.75 10.21 -5.17
N LYS A 214 13.80 11.06 -5.14
CA LYS A 214 14.37 11.71 -6.33
C LYS A 214 15.00 10.71 -7.30
N THR A 215 15.50 9.59 -6.81
CA THR A 215 16.28 8.60 -7.58
C THR A 215 15.52 7.28 -7.77
N LYS A 216 15.75 6.30 -6.90
CA LYS A 216 15.27 4.92 -7.03
C LYS A 216 13.74 4.83 -7.11
N TYR A 217 13.02 5.53 -6.23
CA TYR A 217 11.56 5.49 -6.23
C TYR A 217 10.96 6.19 -7.46
N LYS A 218 11.60 7.26 -7.97
CA LYS A 218 11.19 7.89 -9.23
C LYS A 218 11.23 6.89 -10.38
N THR A 219 12.28 6.08 -10.47
CA THR A 219 12.42 5.03 -11.49
C THR A 219 11.35 3.96 -11.35
N LEU A 220 11.06 3.55 -10.10
CA LEU A 220 10.00 2.58 -9.81
C LEU A 220 8.62 3.12 -10.20
N PHE A 221 8.26 4.32 -9.75
CA PHE A 221 6.94 4.88 -9.96
C PHE A 221 6.67 5.33 -11.40
N LYS A 222 7.69 5.59 -12.19
CA LYS A 222 7.56 5.79 -13.64
C LYS A 222 7.05 4.55 -14.39
N GLN A 223 7.10 3.37 -13.77
CA GLN A 223 6.60 2.14 -14.35
C GLN A 223 5.10 1.90 -14.15
N LEU A 224 4.44 2.77 -13.38
CA LEU A 224 2.99 2.73 -13.18
C LEU A 224 2.29 3.34 -14.40
N ASP A 225 1.27 2.65 -14.91
CA ASP A 225 0.44 3.12 -16.03
C ASP A 225 -0.69 4.04 -15.54
N GLY A 226 -0.97 4.07 -14.24
CA GLY A 226 -1.95 4.96 -13.61
C GLY A 226 -1.82 4.96 -12.09
N LEU A 227 -2.32 6.01 -11.45
CA LEU A 227 -2.28 6.19 -10.00
C LEU A 227 -3.66 6.57 -9.47
N LEU A 228 -4.16 5.78 -8.53
CA LEU A 228 -5.33 6.08 -7.71
C LEU A 228 -4.84 6.63 -6.37
N TYR A 229 -5.29 7.83 -6.00
CA TYR A 229 -4.88 8.47 -4.76
C TYR A 229 -6.07 8.70 -3.83
N LEU A 230 -6.04 8.05 -2.66
CA LEU A 230 -7.05 8.21 -1.61
C LEU A 230 -6.67 9.41 -0.74
N LYS A 231 -7.16 10.58 -1.13
CA LYS A 231 -6.89 11.83 -0.43
C LYS A 231 -7.75 11.94 0.83
N ALA A 232 -7.12 12.04 1.99
CA ALA A 232 -7.80 12.45 3.21
C ALA A 232 -8.00 13.97 3.22
N LYS A 233 -9.07 14.45 3.85
CA LYS A 233 -9.36 15.88 3.96
C LYS A 233 -8.26 16.63 4.72
N ASN A 234 -7.75 16.03 5.79
CA ASN A 234 -6.66 16.56 6.62
C ASN A 234 -5.90 15.44 7.33
N PHE A 235 -4.82 15.78 8.00
CA PHE A 235 -3.96 14.81 8.70
C PHE A 235 -4.61 14.24 9.97
N SER A 236 -5.43 15.03 10.68
CA SER A 236 -6.16 14.54 11.87
C SER A 236 -7.06 13.36 11.55
N LEU A 237 -7.73 13.38 10.39
CA LEU A 237 -8.56 12.28 9.93
C LEU A 237 -7.77 11.00 9.69
N LEU A 238 -6.55 11.10 9.16
CA LEU A 238 -5.65 9.95 9.01
C LEU A 238 -5.27 9.36 10.37
N ARG A 239 -5.00 10.20 11.37
CA ARG A 239 -4.72 9.78 12.74
C ARG A 239 -5.91 9.03 13.35
N GLU A 240 -7.11 9.56 13.22
CA GLU A 240 -8.35 8.89 13.68
C GLU A 240 -8.52 7.52 13.01
N TRP A 241 -8.34 7.44 11.69
CA TRP A 241 -8.46 6.17 10.96
C TRP A 241 -7.42 5.16 11.39
N ARG A 242 -6.19 5.62 11.68
CA ARG A 242 -5.13 4.74 12.17
C ARG A 242 -5.44 4.22 13.58
N LEU A 243 -5.88 5.08 14.49
CA LEU A 243 -6.33 4.68 15.82
C LEU A 243 -7.47 3.67 15.76
N LYS A 244 -8.43 3.90 14.85
CA LYS A 244 -9.54 2.97 14.63
C LYS A 244 -9.06 1.61 14.12
N GLN A 245 -8.07 1.58 13.25
CA GLN A 245 -7.45 0.35 12.74
C GLN A 245 -6.77 -0.44 13.87
N GLU A 246 -6.03 0.21 14.76
CA GLU A 246 -5.39 -0.45 15.92
C GLU A 246 -6.43 -1.00 16.91
N ARG A 247 -7.50 -0.24 17.19
CA ARG A 247 -8.59 -0.73 18.02
C ARG A 247 -9.25 -1.99 17.44
N LYS A 248 -9.43 -2.04 16.13
CA LYS A 248 -9.95 -3.25 15.45
C LYS A 248 -9.03 -4.45 15.60
N LEU A 249 -7.73 -4.24 15.40
CA LEU A 249 -6.72 -5.27 15.61
C LEU A 249 -6.77 -5.77 17.06
N TRP A 250 -6.83 -4.87 18.03
CA TRP A 250 -6.91 -5.22 19.44
C TRP A 250 -8.14 -6.10 19.77
N VAL A 251 -9.32 -5.75 19.25
CA VAL A 251 -10.56 -6.53 19.44
C VAL A 251 -10.45 -7.92 18.80
N GLN A 252 -9.84 -8.02 17.60
CA GLN A 252 -9.70 -9.28 16.86
C GLN A 252 -8.64 -10.21 17.45
N THR A 253 -7.73 -9.68 18.25
CA THR A 253 -6.54 -10.42 18.72
C THR A 253 -6.51 -10.62 20.24
N LYS A 254 -7.58 -10.27 20.94
CA LYS A 254 -7.69 -10.38 22.42
C LYS A 254 -7.18 -11.69 23.02
N ASN A 255 -7.19 -12.80 22.25
CA ASN A 255 -6.76 -14.13 22.70
C ASN A 255 -5.42 -14.58 22.11
N LYS A 256 -4.70 -13.74 21.36
CA LYS A 256 -3.39 -14.10 20.77
C LYS A 256 -2.28 -13.41 21.56
N LYS A 257 -1.70 -14.11 22.52
CA LYS A 257 -0.47 -13.73 23.23
C LYS A 257 0.63 -13.53 22.15
N ASN A 258 1.25 -12.36 22.02
CA ASN A 258 2.40 -12.02 21.15
C ASN A 258 2.20 -11.06 19.98
N LEU A 259 1.07 -10.36 19.85
CA LEU A 259 0.97 -9.29 18.86
C LEU A 259 1.31 -7.94 19.53
N LYS A 260 2.35 -7.28 19.05
CA LYS A 260 2.69 -5.89 19.43
C LYS A 260 1.66 -4.95 18.81
N ILE A 261 0.60 -4.65 19.55
CA ILE A 261 -0.41 -3.65 19.18
C ILE A 261 0.06 -2.31 19.76
N MET A 262 0.04 -1.28 18.92
CA MET A 262 0.44 0.05 19.32
C MET A 262 -0.57 0.66 20.29
N SER A 263 -0.08 1.27 21.38
CA SER A 263 -0.88 2.17 22.20
C SER A 263 -1.31 3.42 21.43
N SER A 264 -2.26 4.18 21.94
CA SER A 264 -2.65 5.44 21.30
C SER A 264 -1.48 6.43 21.20
N GLY A 265 -0.59 6.46 22.21
CA GLY A 265 0.64 7.26 22.20
C GLY A 265 1.62 6.79 21.12
N ASP A 266 1.83 5.48 21.00
CA ASP A 266 2.69 4.91 19.96
C ASP A 266 2.18 5.23 18.55
N VAL A 267 0.85 5.17 18.34
CA VAL A 267 0.25 5.54 17.06
C VAL A 267 0.52 7.01 16.72
N ILE A 268 0.39 7.91 17.69
CA ILE A 268 0.66 9.34 17.48
C ILE A 268 2.12 9.54 17.10
N ASN A 269 3.05 8.93 17.82
CA ASN A 269 4.48 9.02 17.53
C ASN A 269 4.84 8.40 16.17
N PHE A 270 4.22 7.28 15.82
CA PHE A 270 4.44 6.61 14.54
C PHE A 270 3.91 7.41 13.34
N MET A 271 2.88 8.23 13.54
CA MET A 271 2.24 9.03 12.49
C MET A 271 2.92 10.40 12.28
N GLN A 272 3.93 10.76 13.07
CA GLN A 272 4.73 11.96 12.85
C GLN A 272 5.68 11.79 11.68
#